data_235a0147b8a761f617c6e96347259d6f
#
_entry.id   235a0147b8a761f617c6e96347259d6f
#
_cell.length_a   1.000
_cell.length_b   1.000
_cell.length_c   1.000
_cell.angle_alpha   90.00
_cell.angle_beta   90.00
_cell.angle_gamma   90.00
#
_symmetry.space_group_name_H-M   'P 1'
#
loop_
_entity.id
_entity.type
_entity.pdbx_description
1 polymer ?
#
loop_
_entity_poly.entity_id
_entity_poly.type
_entity_poly.pdbx_seq_one_letter_code
_entity_poly.pdbx_strand_id
1 'polypeptide(L)'
;MSKQISFYLSVIIAALALLPAATDAQVKTRLSIATGGTGGVYYPLGGGLAAMMSKYLPGVEATAEVTTASVDNMKLLHTDKIALAFTQPDAAWDANQGQTKGFSEKVAVRTIAALYSNYMHIVALDGIGIKSIPDLKGKRVSTGAPGSGTEVKGLRVLEAYGLGPKDLKSQDRLGAAESAGALKDRKLDAFVWDGGLPTAAILDLGATPGIKIQLIPHGDAVAKMAAKYGPLYFLGTIPKGTYGGIDADVPVAAVTNLLTVHERMDEPMAYQITKLLHERTADLVAVHKAATEITLKSAVLGSPVPFHPGALRYYKEKGIKVAGAQ
;
A
#
# COMPACT_ATOMS: atom_id res chain seq x y z
N MET A 1 26.42 -47.03 -59.11
CA MET A 1 26.77 -46.57 -57.73
C MET A 1 26.56 -45.10 -57.46
N SER A 2 26.63 -44.18 -58.45
CA SER A 2 26.53 -42.71 -58.19
C SER A 2 25.12 -42.17 -57.89
N LYS A 3 24.05 -42.77 -58.43
CA LYS A 3 22.65 -42.31 -58.19
C LYS A 3 22.07 -42.64 -56.81
N GLN A 4 22.54 -43.70 -56.16
CA GLN A 4 22.07 -44.07 -54.79
C GLN A 4 22.73 -43.19 -53.73
N ILE A 5 23.97 -42.77 -53.88
CA ILE A 5 24.65 -41.88 -52.90
C ILE A 5 24.03 -40.50 -52.91
N SER A 6 23.58 -39.97 -54.08
CA SER A 6 22.91 -38.69 -54.17
C SER A 6 21.55 -38.64 -53.49
N PHE A 7 20.80 -39.77 -53.48
CA PHE A 7 19.49 -39.88 -52.81
C PHE A 7 19.60 -39.90 -51.27
N TYR A 8 20.60 -40.55 -50.73
CA TYR A 8 20.81 -40.56 -49.25
C TYR A 8 21.32 -39.25 -48.71
N LEU A 9 22.12 -38.52 -49.52
CA LEU A 9 22.60 -37.18 -49.13
C LEU A 9 21.45 -36.16 -49.05
N SER A 10 20.49 -36.25 -50.00
CA SER A 10 19.31 -35.34 -50.02
C SER A 10 18.32 -35.65 -48.88
N VAL A 11 18.19 -36.87 -48.44
CA VAL A 11 17.32 -37.26 -47.31
C VAL A 11 17.91 -36.80 -45.97
N ILE A 12 19.23 -36.83 -45.80
CA ILE A 12 19.91 -36.37 -44.58
C ILE A 12 19.82 -34.87 -44.44
N ILE A 13 19.92 -34.08 -45.54
CA ILE A 13 19.77 -32.65 -45.48
C ILE A 13 18.32 -32.22 -45.17
N ALA A 14 17.31 -32.94 -45.63
CA ALA A 14 15.90 -32.67 -45.31
C ALA A 14 15.55 -33.03 -43.87
N ALA A 15 16.22 -34.00 -43.26
CA ALA A 15 15.98 -34.39 -41.84
C ALA A 15 16.61 -33.39 -40.85
N LEU A 16 17.66 -32.63 -41.22
CA LEU A 16 18.25 -31.61 -40.34
C LEU A 16 17.43 -30.30 -40.30
N ALA A 17 16.52 -30.06 -41.25
CA ALA A 17 15.67 -28.86 -41.29
C ALA A 17 14.43 -28.96 -40.39
N LEU A 18 14.19 -30.09 -39.73
CA LEU A 18 13.04 -30.36 -38.86
C LEU A 18 13.39 -30.41 -37.36
N LEU A 19 14.56 -29.92 -36.95
CA LEU A 19 14.82 -29.68 -35.56
C LEU A 19 13.87 -28.57 -35.09
N PRO A 20 12.95 -28.83 -34.12
CA PRO A 20 12.17 -27.75 -33.56
C PRO A 20 13.16 -26.77 -32.97
N ALA A 21 13.09 -25.49 -33.38
CA ALA A 21 13.79 -24.43 -32.70
C ALA A 21 13.41 -24.54 -31.24
N ALA A 22 14.35 -24.90 -30.38
CA ALA A 22 14.15 -24.88 -28.95
C ALA A 22 13.77 -23.42 -28.64
N THR A 23 12.48 -23.18 -28.43
CA THR A 23 12.03 -21.93 -27.85
C THR A 23 12.67 -21.92 -26.48
N ASP A 24 13.76 -21.16 -26.33
CA ASP A 24 14.29 -20.82 -25.00
C ASP A 24 13.11 -20.30 -24.20
N ALA A 25 12.62 -21.10 -23.28
CA ALA A 25 11.64 -20.66 -22.32
C ALA A 25 12.32 -19.54 -21.52
N GLN A 26 12.09 -18.29 -21.92
CA GLN A 26 12.68 -17.12 -21.30
C GLN A 26 12.41 -17.22 -19.81
N VAL A 27 13.47 -17.39 -19.01
CA VAL A 27 13.36 -17.45 -17.55
C VAL A 27 12.74 -16.15 -17.08
N LYS A 28 11.51 -16.22 -16.62
CA LYS A 28 10.80 -15.04 -16.12
C LYS A 28 11.31 -14.67 -14.73
N THR A 29 11.66 -13.41 -14.53
CA THR A 29 11.90 -12.85 -13.21
C THR A 29 10.54 -12.73 -12.50
N ARG A 30 10.38 -13.47 -11.41
CA ARG A 30 9.16 -13.42 -10.60
C ARG A 30 9.30 -12.37 -9.52
N LEU A 31 8.32 -11.47 -9.45
CA LEU A 31 8.30 -10.38 -8.48
C LEU A 31 6.97 -10.41 -7.73
N SER A 32 7.04 -10.48 -6.40
CA SER A 32 5.85 -10.38 -5.54
C SER A 32 5.74 -8.98 -4.94
N ILE A 33 4.50 -8.51 -4.80
CA ILE A 33 4.15 -7.18 -4.28
C ILE A 33 3.32 -7.36 -3.03
N ALA A 34 3.86 -7.05 -1.86
CA ALA A 34 3.11 -7.07 -0.61
C ALA A 34 2.15 -5.89 -0.55
N THR A 35 0.90 -6.16 -0.22
CA THR A 35 -0.19 -5.18 -0.24
C THR A 35 -0.84 -5.00 1.13
N GLY A 36 -2.04 -5.45 1.32
CA GLY A 36 -2.84 -5.42 2.54
C GLY A 36 -4.09 -6.26 2.37
N GLY A 37 -5.05 -6.14 3.26
CA GLY A 37 -6.33 -6.84 3.17
C GLY A 37 -7.14 -6.40 1.95
N THR A 38 -7.98 -7.31 1.43
CA THR A 38 -8.76 -7.12 0.19
C THR A 38 -9.81 -6.00 0.28
N GLY A 39 -10.26 -5.63 1.48
CA GLY A 39 -11.21 -4.53 1.70
C GLY A 39 -10.59 -3.12 1.64
N GLY A 40 -9.27 -3.02 1.49
CA GLY A 40 -8.53 -1.75 1.39
C GLY A 40 -8.11 -1.40 -0.03
N VAL A 41 -7.26 -0.38 -0.16
CA VAL A 41 -6.80 0.18 -1.45
C VAL A 41 -5.49 -0.45 -1.94
N TYR A 42 -4.63 -0.93 -1.05
CA TYR A 42 -3.35 -1.55 -1.43
C TYR A 42 -3.52 -2.76 -2.34
N TYR A 43 -4.47 -3.65 -2.02
CA TYR A 43 -4.64 -4.89 -2.77
C TYR A 43 -5.06 -4.67 -4.23
N PRO A 44 -6.13 -3.92 -4.55
CA PRO A 44 -6.49 -3.66 -5.94
C PRO A 44 -5.38 -2.92 -6.71
N LEU A 45 -4.74 -1.90 -6.11
CA LEU A 45 -3.64 -1.19 -6.78
C LEU A 45 -2.39 -2.06 -6.97
N GLY A 46 -2.07 -2.91 -6.00
CA GLY A 46 -0.99 -3.90 -6.13
C GLY A 46 -1.26 -4.91 -7.24
N GLY A 47 -2.52 -5.37 -7.36
CA GLY A 47 -2.96 -6.22 -8.46
C GLY A 47 -2.82 -5.53 -9.82
N GLY A 48 -3.25 -4.27 -9.90
CA GLY A 48 -3.08 -3.44 -11.10
C GLY A 48 -1.61 -3.26 -11.47
N LEU A 49 -0.76 -2.95 -10.49
CA LEU A 49 0.69 -2.80 -10.70
C LEU A 49 1.33 -4.12 -11.16
N ALA A 50 0.96 -5.25 -10.54
CA ALA A 50 1.45 -6.57 -10.93
C ALA A 50 1.06 -6.93 -12.38
N ALA A 51 -0.20 -6.65 -12.75
CA ALA A 51 -0.67 -6.83 -14.12
C ALA A 51 0.10 -5.96 -15.12
N MET A 52 0.34 -4.69 -14.77
CA MET A 52 1.14 -3.78 -15.60
C MET A 52 2.58 -4.27 -15.75
N MET A 53 3.23 -4.68 -14.67
CA MET A 53 4.60 -5.19 -14.71
C MET A 53 4.70 -6.43 -15.60
N SER A 54 3.79 -7.38 -15.44
CA SER A 54 3.75 -8.61 -16.24
C SER A 54 3.46 -8.34 -17.72
N LYS A 55 2.69 -7.29 -18.03
CA LYS A 55 2.30 -6.93 -19.39
C LYS A 55 3.37 -6.13 -20.13
N TYR A 56 4.02 -5.20 -19.43
CA TYR A 56 4.87 -4.19 -20.08
C TYR A 56 6.36 -4.34 -19.82
N LEU A 57 6.77 -5.18 -18.84
CA LEU A 57 8.18 -5.46 -18.58
C LEU A 57 8.56 -6.83 -19.16
N PRO A 58 9.36 -6.89 -20.23
CA PRO A 58 9.74 -8.16 -20.85
C PRO A 58 10.44 -9.10 -19.85
N GLY A 59 10.04 -10.36 -19.82
CA GLY A 59 10.62 -11.36 -18.93
C GLY A 59 10.25 -11.22 -17.45
N VAL A 60 9.27 -10.37 -17.10
CA VAL A 60 8.75 -10.23 -15.73
C VAL A 60 7.39 -10.89 -15.60
N GLU A 61 7.19 -11.59 -14.47
CA GLU A 61 5.91 -12.10 -14.00
C GLU A 61 5.72 -11.59 -12.56
N ALA A 62 4.72 -10.73 -12.35
CA ALA A 62 4.46 -10.12 -11.05
C ALA A 62 3.11 -10.57 -10.47
N THR A 63 3.05 -10.69 -9.14
CA THR A 63 1.84 -11.06 -8.37
C THR A 63 1.65 -10.11 -7.19
N ALA A 64 0.40 -9.86 -6.81
CA ALA A 64 0.05 -9.14 -5.60
C ALA A 64 -0.31 -10.11 -4.48
N GLU A 65 0.25 -9.89 -3.30
CA GLU A 65 0.04 -10.74 -2.13
C GLU A 65 -0.76 -10.01 -1.06
N VAL A 66 -1.77 -10.69 -0.51
CA VAL A 66 -2.52 -10.22 0.65
C VAL A 66 -1.65 -10.34 1.89
N THR A 67 -1.55 -9.27 2.66
CA THR A 67 -0.78 -9.21 3.90
C THR A 67 -1.57 -8.45 4.97
N THR A 68 -0.98 -8.30 6.15
CA THR A 68 -1.50 -7.39 7.18
C THR A 68 -1.08 -5.93 6.95
N ALA A 69 -0.38 -5.63 5.87
CA ALA A 69 0.09 -4.32 5.41
C ALA A 69 1.40 -3.84 6.10
N SER A 70 1.57 -2.55 6.29
CA SER A 70 2.80 -1.78 6.33
C SER A 70 3.96 -2.36 7.15
N VAL A 71 3.77 -2.71 8.42
CA VAL A 71 4.86 -3.24 9.27
C VAL A 71 5.25 -4.65 8.84
N ASP A 72 4.24 -5.48 8.53
CA ASP A 72 4.46 -6.84 8.04
C ASP A 72 5.16 -6.82 6.68
N ASN A 73 4.75 -5.93 5.80
CA ASN A 73 5.38 -5.73 4.49
C ASN A 73 6.86 -5.36 4.59
N MET A 74 7.25 -4.53 5.56
CA MET A 74 8.65 -4.19 5.80
C MET A 74 9.46 -5.40 6.29
N LYS A 75 8.87 -6.28 7.10
CA LYS A 75 9.50 -7.54 7.54
C LYS A 75 9.67 -8.52 6.38
N LEU A 76 8.65 -8.65 5.53
CA LEU A 76 8.70 -9.49 4.33
C LEU A 76 9.78 -8.97 3.35
N LEU A 77 9.88 -7.65 3.19
CA LEU A 77 10.89 -7.01 2.37
C LEU A 77 12.32 -7.28 2.90
N HIS A 78 12.50 -7.20 4.23
CA HIS A 78 13.79 -7.48 4.88
C HIS A 78 14.27 -8.92 4.63
N THR A 79 13.35 -9.88 4.64
CA THR A 79 13.66 -11.31 4.49
C THR A 79 13.61 -11.80 3.04
N ASP A 80 13.60 -10.91 2.04
CA ASP A 80 13.54 -11.22 0.59
C ASP A 80 12.33 -12.08 0.17
N LYS A 81 11.28 -12.13 0.98
CA LYS A 81 10.06 -12.86 0.65
C LYS A 81 9.19 -12.15 -0.38
N ILE A 82 9.41 -10.84 -0.54
CA ILE A 82 8.74 -10.00 -1.52
C ILE A 82 9.72 -9.05 -2.19
N ALA A 83 9.41 -8.61 -3.40
CA ALA A 83 10.24 -7.69 -4.17
C ALA A 83 9.84 -6.22 -3.95
N LEU A 84 8.53 -5.95 -3.85
CA LEU A 84 7.97 -4.61 -3.65
C LEU A 84 6.99 -4.62 -2.49
N ALA A 85 6.83 -3.46 -1.85
CA ALA A 85 5.90 -3.30 -0.74
C ALA A 85 5.16 -1.97 -0.78
N PHE A 86 3.84 -2.03 -0.59
CA PHE A 86 3.08 -0.87 -0.17
C PHE A 86 3.27 -0.66 1.33
N THR A 87 3.54 0.58 1.74
CA THR A 87 3.75 0.90 3.15
C THR A 87 3.38 2.34 3.47
N GLN A 88 3.16 2.63 4.74
CA GLN A 88 3.05 3.99 5.25
C GLN A 88 4.42 4.53 5.64
N PRO A 89 4.63 5.86 5.62
CA PRO A 89 5.94 6.46 5.86
C PRO A 89 6.44 6.23 7.29
N ASP A 90 5.55 6.20 8.26
CA ASP A 90 5.91 5.92 9.66
C ASP A 90 6.40 4.47 9.85
N ALA A 91 5.77 3.49 9.21
CA ALA A 91 6.25 2.11 9.24
C ALA A 91 7.58 1.94 8.47
N ALA A 92 7.75 2.65 7.33
CA ALA A 92 9.01 2.66 6.60
C ALA A 92 10.14 3.30 7.42
N TRP A 93 9.85 4.41 8.10
CA TRP A 93 10.80 5.08 8.99
C TRP A 93 11.20 4.18 10.15
N ASP A 94 10.23 3.62 10.86
CA ASP A 94 10.46 2.71 12.00
C ASP A 94 11.30 1.50 11.58
N ALA A 95 11.02 0.91 10.42
CA ALA A 95 11.80 -0.19 9.86
C ALA A 95 13.24 0.25 9.53
N ASN A 96 13.41 1.40 8.91
CA ASN A 96 14.73 1.92 8.55
C ASN A 96 15.59 2.28 9.77
N GLN A 97 14.98 2.68 10.90
CA GLN A 97 15.69 2.93 12.15
C GLN A 97 16.04 1.64 12.89
N GLY A 98 15.21 0.60 12.82
CA GLY A 98 15.42 -0.69 13.47
C GLY A 98 15.41 -0.64 15.01
N GLN A 99 14.76 0.36 15.60
CA GLN A 99 14.81 0.61 17.06
C GLN A 99 13.43 0.72 17.69
N THR A 100 12.38 0.49 16.93
CA THR A 100 10.99 0.62 17.39
C THR A 100 10.33 -0.72 17.61
N LYS A 101 9.22 -0.72 18.36
CA LYS A 101 8.43 -1.93 18.57
C LYS A 101 8.00 -2.52 17.22
N GLY A 102 8.48 -3.73 16.93
CA GLY A 102 8.22 -4.45 15.68
C GLY A 102 9.43 -4.65 14.80
N PHE A 103 10.53 -3.90 15.03
CA PHE A 103 11.79 -4.04 14.31
C PHE A 103 12.96 -4.08 15.29
N SER A 104 13.70 -5.19 15.28
CA SER A 104 14.91 -5.38 16.12
C SER A 104 16.20 -5.00 15.39
N GLU A 105 16.12 -4.79 14.09
CA GLU A 105 17.24 -4.43 13.22
C GLU A 105 16.76 -3.52 12.08
N LYS A 106 17.71 -2.82 11.45
CA LYS A 106 17.40 -1.91 10.34
C LYS A 106 17.02 -2.68 9.09
N VAL A 107 15.94 -2.26 8.47
CA VAL A 107 15.56 -2.69 7.13
C VAL A 107 16.10 -1.69 6.12
N ALA A 108 16.89 -2.15 5.17
CA ALA A 108 17.45 -1.30 4.12
C ALA A 108 16.41 -0.98 3.04
N VAL A 109 15.34 -0.28 3.46
CA VAL A 109 14.22 0.10 2.60
C VAL A 109 14.59 1.32 1.73
N ARG A 110 14.12 1.30 0.47
CA ARG A 110 14.24 2.40 -0.49
C ARG A 110 12.90 2.70 -1.12
N THR A 111 12.61 3.98 -1.32
CA THR A 111 11.38 4.44 -1.95
C THR A 111 11.50 4.39 -3.48
N ILE A 112 10.49 3.86 -4.14
CA ILE A 112 10.27 4.00 -5.58
C ILE A 112 9.47 5.27 -5.85
N ALA A 113 8.34 5.44 -5.15
CA ALA A 113 7.46 6.60 -5.29
C ALA A 113 6.61 6.80 -4.04
N ALA A 114 6.28 8.04 -3.75
CA ALA A 114 5.07 8.37 -2.99
C ALA A 114 3.86 8.23 -3.91
N LEU A 115 2.78 7.64 -3.41
CA LEU A 115 1.64 7.24 -4.23
C LEU A 115 0.44 8.18 -4.05
N TYR A 116 -0.35 7.92 -3.06
CA TYR A 116 -1.59 8.64 -2.76
C TYR A 116 -1.74 8.81 -1.25
N SER A 117 -2.64 9.69 -0.83
CA SER A 117 -2.88 9.95 0.58
C SER A 117 -3.72 8.86 1.24
N ASN A 118 -3.31 8.40 2.42
CA ASN A 118 -4.15 7.67 3.34
C ASN A 118 -4.77 8.62 4.34
N TYR A 119 -6.06 8.44 4.56
CA TYR A 119 -6.86 9.19 5.51
C TYR A 119 -7.25 8.26 6.66
N MET A 120 -6.99 8.68 7.89
CA MET A 120 -7.43 7.92 9.06
C MET A 120 -8.95 8.05 9.21
N HIS A 121 -9.64 6.93 9.12
CA HIS A 121 -11.06 6.84 9.41
C HIS A 121 -11.23 6.31 10.84
N ILE A 122 -12.03 6.97 11.63
CA ILE A 122 -12.58 6.41 12.87
C ILE A 122 -14.07 6.32 12.65
N VAL A 123 -14.51 5.11 12.31
CA VAL A 123 -15.89 4.82 11.92
C VAL A 123 -16.65 4.31 13.11
N ALA A 124 -17.78 4.92 13.40
CA ALA A 124 -18.68 4.49 14.46
C ALA A 124 -20.12 4.36 13.94
N LEU A 125 -20.96 3.59 14.61
CA LEU A 125 -22.39 3.64 14.36
C LEU A 125 -22.95 5.01 14.80
N ASP A 126 -23.87 5.55 14.00
CA ASP A 126 -24.59 6.76 14.40
C ASP A 126 -25.51 6.50 15.59
N GLY A 127 -25.72 7.52 16.42
CA GLY A 127 -26.65 7.48 17.56
C GLY A 127 -26.17 6.74 18.81
N ILE A 128 -24.91 6.23 18.87
CA ILE A 128 -24.39 5.50 20.05
C ILE A 128 -23.55 6.38 21.00
N GLY A 129 -23.58 7.70 20.81
CA GLY A 129 -22.93 8.66 21.71
C GLY A 129 -21.43 8.81 21.53
N ILE A 130 -20.86 8.40 20.37
CA ILE A 130 -19.47 8.65 20.02
C ILE A 130 -19.43 9.85 19.06
N LYS A 131 -18.92 10.99 19.50
CA LYS A 131 -18.83 12.22 18.68
C LYS A 131 -17.40 12.75 18.59
N SER A 132 -16.52 12.26 19.44
CA SER A 132 -15.11 12.66 19.55
C SER A 132 -14.24 11.47 19.94
N ILE A 133 -12.92 11.59 19.83
CA ILE A 133 -12.00 10.52 20.22
C ILE A 133 -12.09 10.16 21.70
N PRO A 134 -12.22 11.11 22.65
CA PRO A 134 -12.44 10.78 24.06
C PRO A 134 -13.64 9.89 24.33
N ASP A 135 -14.70 9.92 23.52
CA ASP A 135 -15.90 9.10 23.68
C ASP A 135 -15.65 7.61 23.37
N LEU A 136 -14.49 7.26 22.82
CA LEU A 136 -14.06 5.87 22.63
C LEU A 136 -13.70 5.18 23.96
N LYS A 137 -13.50 5.94 25.04
CA LYS A 137 -13.25 5.36 26.37
C LYS A 137 -14.39 4.44 26.78
N GLY A 138 -14.07 3.22 27.19
CA GLY A 138 -15.04 2.20 27.56
C GLY A 138 -15.85 1.61 26.40
N LYS A 139 -15.46 1.86 25.15
CA LYS A 139 -16.09 1.29 23.94
C LYS A 139 -15.32 0.09 23.40
N ARG A 140 -16.00 -0.75 22.63
CA ARG A 140 -15.40 -1.88 21.88
C ARG A 140 -14.86 -1.34 20.56
N VAL A 141 -13.55 -1.33 20.40
CA VAL A 141 -12.91 -0.67 19.25
C VAL A 141 -11.95 -1.62 18.56
N SER A 142 -12.06 -1.76 17.24
CA SER A 142 -10.99 -2.37 16.44
C SER A 142 -9.97 -1.31 16.06
N THR A 143 -8.70 -1.56 16.38
CA THR A 143 -7.60 -0.61 16.16
C THR A 143 -6.78 -0.90 14.91
N GLY A 144 -7.21 -1.83 14.05
CA GLY A 144 -6.50 -2.28 12.87
C GLY A 144 -5.83 -3.63 13.05
N ALA A 145 -5.57 -4.33 11.96
CA ALA A 145 -4.94 -5.65 11.97
C ALA A 145 -3.55 -5.63 12.63
N PRO A 146 -3.13 -6.71 13.30
CA PRO A 146 -1.80 -6.80 13.90
C PRO A 146 -0.71 -6.57 12.84
N GLY A 147 0.22 -5.65 13.10
CA GLY A 147 1.31 -5.36 12.16
C GLY A 147 0.91 -4.50 10.97
N SER A 148 -0.28 -3.89 10.99
CA SER A 148 -0.71 -2.91 9.99
C SER A 148 -0.25 -1.49 10.34
N GLY A 149 -0.10 -0.64 9.32
CA GLY A 149 0.07 0.81 9.53
C GLY A 149 -1.17 1.45 10.16
N THR A 150 -2.36 0.90 9.92
CA THR A 150 -3.61 1.30 10.60
C THR A 150 -3.48 1.18 12.12
N GLU A 151 -2.99 0.04 12.62
CA GLU A 151 -2.81 -0.17 14.06
C GLU A 151 -1.80 0.82 14.65
N VAL A 152 -0.66 1.02 13.98
CA VAL A 152 0.38 1.96 14.43
C VAL A 152 -0.20 3.36 14.54
N LYS A 153 -0.80 3.87 13.46
CA LYS A 153 -1.33 5.24 13.42
C LYS A 153 -2.58 5.38 14.30
N GLY A 154 -3.45 4.39 14.35
CA GLY A 154 -4.63 4.40 15.22
C GLY A 154 -4.28 4.55 16.69
N LEU A 155 -3.28 3.82 17.16
CA LEU A 155 -2.78 3.95 18.52
C LEU A 155 -2.14 5.32 18.78
N ARG A 156 -1.43 5.90 17.81
CA ARG A 156 -0.85 7.25 17.90
C ARG A 156 -1.94 8.34 17.94
N VAL A 157 -3.04 8.15 17.21
CA VAL A 157 -4.20 9.05 17.32
C VAL A 157 -4.84 8.94 18.71
N LEU A 158 -5.13 7.74 19.21
CA LEU A 158 -5.68 7.57 20.57
C LEU A 158 -4.78 8.23 21.62
N GLU A 159 -3.47 8.02 21.51
CA GLU A 159 -2.48 8.62 22.42
C GLU A 159 -2.49 10.15 22.39
N ALA A 160 -2.70 10.77 21.22
CA ALA A 160 -2.80 12.22 21.09
C ALA A 160 -3.95 12.83 21.93
N TYR A 161 -4.94 12.00 22.29
CA TYR A 161 -6.05 12.36 23.19
C TYR A 161 -5.92 11.75 24.59
N GLY A 162 -4.77 11.19 24.95
CA GLY A 162 -4.51 10.59 26.26
C GLY A 162 -5.18 9.23 26.48
N LEU A 163 -5.60 8.57 25.40
CA LEU A 163 -6.19 7.24 25.44
C LEU A 163 -5.19 6.17 24.98
N GLY A 164 -5.37 4.96 25.48
CA GLY A 164 -4.66 3.78 25.03
C GLY A 164 -5.56 2.54 25.07
N PRO A 165 -5.03 1.36 24.66
CA PRO A 165 -5.81 0.13 24.66
C PRO A 165 -6.51 -0.21 25.97
N LYS A 166 -5.90 0.10 27.10
CA LYS A 166 -6.45 -0.13 28.46
C LYS A 166 -7.68 0.72 28.78
N ASP A 167 -7.89 1.82 28.06
CA ASP A 167 -9.02 2.72 28.26
C ASP A 167 -10.26 2.27 27.47
N LEU A 168 -10.10 1.31 26.56
CA LEU A 168 -11.17 0.70 25.80
C LEU A 168 -11.85 -0.42 26.60
N LYS A 169 -13.13 -0.69 26.34
CA LYS A 169 -13.81 -1.87 26.89
C LYS A 169 -13.23 -3.16 26.34
N SER A 170 -12.97 -3.18 25.02
CA SER A 170 -12.17 -4.20 24.35
C SER A 170 -11.42 -3.58 23.17
N GLN A 171 -10.21 -4.07 22.94
CA GLN A 171 -9.45 -3.79 21.75
C GLN A 171 -9.49 -5.01 20.83
N ASP A 172 -10.19 -4.89 19.71
CA ASP A 172 -10.09 -5.85 18.63
C ASP A 172 -9.01 -5.38 17.62
N ARG A 173 -8.41 -6.33 16.90
CA ARG A 173 -7.32 -6.06 15.97
C ARG A 173 -7.65 -6.71 14.62
N LEU A 174 -8.54 -6.05 13.86
CA LEU A 174 -9.15 -6.58 12.66
C LEU A 174 -8.78 -5.72 11.43
N GLY A 175 -8.80 -6.31 10.25
CA GLY A 175 -8.70 -5.60 8.97
C GLY A 175 -9.97 -4.78 8.67
N ALA A 176 -9.96 -4.04 7.54
CA ALA A 176 -11.08 -3.17 7.19
C ALA A 176 -12.40 -3.93 7.02
N ALA A 177 -12.38 -5.02 6.25
CA ALA A 177 -13.59 -5.80 5.96
C ALA A 177 -14.16 -6.47 7.20
N GLU A 178 -13.30 -7.09 8.01
CA GLU A 178 -13.66 -7.74 9.26
C GLU A 178 -14.19 -6.73 10.29
N SER A 179 -13.56 -5.55 10.39
CA SER A 179 -14.02 -4.47 11.26
C SER A 179 -15.38 -3.94 10.83
N ALA A 180 -15.60 -3.72 9.53
CA ALA A 180 -16.89 -3.29 8.98
C ALA A 180 -17.98 -4.35 9.25
N GLY A 181 -17.67 -5.62 9.06
CA GLY A 181 -18.58 -6.73 9.39
C GLY A 181 -18.92 -6.78 10.87
N ALA A 182 -17.93 -6.66 11.76
CA ALA A 182 -18.13 -6.67 13.19
C ALA A 182 -18.92 -5.45 13.69
N LEU A 183 -18.73 -4.26 13.08
CA LEU A 183 -19.52 -3.07 13.37
C LEU A 183 -20.98 -3.25 12.92
N LYS A 184 -21.20 -3.79 11.72
CA LYS A 184 -22.51 -4.14 11.20
C LYS A 184 -23.27 -5.11 12.10
N ASP A 185 -22.57 -6.12 12.64
CA ASP A 185 -23.11 -7.09 13.59
C ASP A 185 -23.26 -6.55 15.02
N ARG A 186 -22.95 -5.27 15.27
CA ARG A 186 -22.97 -4.62 16.60
C ARG A 186 -22.03 -5.29 17.60
N LYS A 187 -20.99 -5.99 17.14
CA LYS A 187 -19.92 -6.57 17.97
C LYS A 187 -18.88 -5.52 18.35
N LEU A 188 -18.74 -4.47 17.53
CA LEU A 188 -17.94 -3.27 17.78
C LEU A 188 -18.83 -2.04 17.93
N ASP A 189 -18.31 -1.02 18.61
CA ASP A 189 -18.90 0.32 18.69
C ASP A 189 -18.24 1.27 17.70
N ALA A 190 -16.93 1.07 17.43
CA ALA A 190 -16.17 1.81 16.44
C ALA A 190 -15.01 0.96 15.87
N PHE A 191 -14.46 1.38 14.75
CA PHE A 191 -13.20 0.86 14.28
C PHE A 191 -12.33 1.94 13.64
N VAL A 192 -11.04 1.72 13.71
CA VAL A 192 -10.02 2.53 13.07
C VAL A 192 -9.63 1.89 11.74
N TRP A 193 -9.53 2.69 10.70
CA TRP A 193 -9.02 2.30 9.40
C TRP A 193 -8.19 3.43 8.79
N ASP A 194 -7.07 3.10 8.20
CA ASP A 194 -6.23 4.06 7.50
C ASP A 194 -6.03 3.65 6.05
N GLY A 195 -6.61 4.40 5.13
CA GLY A 195 -6.64 4.04 3.71
C GLY A 195 -6.97 5.20 2.79
N GLY A 196 -6.78 4.93 1.48
CA GLY A 196 -7.18 5.84 0.42
C GLY A 196 -8.71 5.96 0.27
N LEU A 197 -9.14 6.98 -0.45
CA LEU A 197 -10.55 7.27 -0.69
C LEU A 197 -10.98 6.85 -2.10
N PRO A 198 -12.19 6.26 -2.22
CA PRO A 198 -12.97 5.64 -1.15
C PRO A 198 -12.42 4.26 -0.78
N THR A 199 -12.67 3.79 0.46
CA THR A 199 -12.36 2.42 0.89
C THR A 199 -13.57 1.52 0.69
N ALA A 200 -13.41 0.40 -0.03
CA ALA A 200 -14.50 -0.50 -0.39
C ALA A 200 -15.29 -1.01 0.82
N ALA A 201 -14.61 -1.47 1.87
CA ALA A 201 -15.27 -1.98 3.08
C ALA A 201 -16.16 -0.93 3.78
N ILE A 202 -15.81 0.36 3.71
CA ILE A 202 -16.61 1.44 4.30
C ILE A 202 -17.76 1.84 3.37
N LEU A 203 -17.54 1.81 2.04
CA LEU A 203 -18.60 2.00 1.06
C LEU A 203 -19.72 0.97 1.26
N ASP A 204 -19.36 -0.30 1.34
CA ASP A 204 -20.31 -1.41 1.52
C ASP A 204 -21.07 -1.29 2.86
N LEU A 205 -20.35 -0.92 3.93
CA LEU A 205 -20.96 -0.69 5.23
C LEU A 205 -21.98 0.46 5.19
N GLY A 206 -21.59 1.61 4.63
CA GLY A 206 -22.46 2.78 4.51
C GLY A 206 -23.65 2.60 3.56
N ALA A 207 -23.56 1.65 2.61
CA ALA A 207 -24.65 1.27 1.70
C ALA A 207 -25.58 0.20 2.31
N THR A 208 -25.23 -0.39 3.47
CA THR A 208 -26.03 -1.47 4.08
C THR A 208 -27.35 -0.92 4.64
N PRO A 209 -28.54 -1.44 4.22
CA PRO A 209 -29.81 -0.99 4.76
C PRO A 209 -29.90 -1.09 6.28
N GLY A 210 -30.39 -0.03 6.93
CA GLY A 210 -30.53 0.04 8.41
C GLY A 210 -29.23 0.31 9.17
N ILE A 211 -28.10 0.44 8.50
CA ILE A 211 -26.84 0.88 9.08
C ILE A 211 -26.62 2.36 8.76
N LYS A 212 -26.41 3.16 9.79
CA LYS A 212 -25.94 4.54 9.68
C LYS A 212 -24.60 4.65 10.34
N ILE A 213 -23.63 5.16 9.63
CA ILE A 213 -22.27 5.38 10.12
C ILE A 213 -21.99 6.87 10.27
N GLN A 214 -21.02 7.19 11.10
CA GLN A 214 -20.41 8.49 11.21
C GLN A 214 -18.89 8.35 11.22
N LEU A 215 -18.20 9.38 10.78
CA LEU A 215 -16.74 9.49 10.87
C LEU A 215 -16.41 10.50 11.99
N ILE A 216 -15.51 10.12 12.87
CA ILE A 216 -15.13 10.96 14.01
C ILE A 216 -13.96 11.87 13.61
N PRO A 217 -14.14 13.22 13.64
CA PRO A 217 -13.09 14.16 13.31
C PRO A 217 -11.97 14.13 14.36
N HIS A 218 -10.72 14.28 13.89
CA HIS A 218 -9.53 14.25 14.75
C HIS A 218 -8.32 14.93 14.07
N GLY A 219 -8.57 15.91 13.22
CA GLY A 219 -7.51 16.64 12.53
C GLY A 219 -6.55 17.39 13.46
N ASP A 220 -7.02 17.76 14.66
CA ASP A 220 -6.23 18.40 15.71
C ASP A 220 -5.17 17.47 16.33
N ALA A 221 -5.29 16.14 16.17
CA ALA A 221 -4.26 15.18 16.57
C ALA A 221 -2.93 15.37 15.80
N VAL A 222 -2.99 15.89 14.58
CA VAL A 222 -1.82 15.98 13.68
C VAL A 222 -0.66 16.72 14.33
N ALA A 223 -0.90 17.87 14.96
CA ALA A 223 0.16 18.63 15.60
C ALA A 223 0.87 17.86 16.71
N LYS A 224 0.10 17.14 17.56
CA LYS A 224 0.64 16.31 18.64
C LYS A 224 1.40 15.10 18.13
N MET A 225 0.87 14.46 17.08
CA MET A 225 1.52 13.32 16.41
C MET A 225 2.84 13.74 15.76
N ALA A 226 2.84 14.86 15.04
CA ALA A 226 4.04 15.39 14.38
C ALA A 226 5.12 15.79 15.39
N ALA A 227 4.74 16.38 16.51
CA ALA A 227 5.69 16.77 17.58
C ALA A 227 6.39 15.54 18.20
N LYS A 228 5.68 14.40 18.30
CA LYS A 228 6.22 13.19 18.93
C LYS A 228 6.92 12.24 17.97
N TYR A 229 6.36 12.06 16.75
CA TYR A 229 6.75 11.03 15.80
C TYR A 229 7.40 11.59 14.53
N GLY A 230 7.57 12.91 14.43
CA GLY A 230 8.13 13.58 13.27
C GLY A 230 7.07 14.06 12.26
N PRO A 231 7.48 14.86 11.26
CA PRO A 231 6.60 15.55 10.32
C PRO A 231 6.08 14.62 9.21
N LEU A 232 5.61 13.43 9.60
CA LEU A 232 5.07 12.43 8.66
C LEU A 232 3.57 12.58 8.43
N TYR A 233 2.89 13.33 9.32
CA TYR A 233 1.44 13.47 9.37
C TYR A 233 1.03 14.84 8.89
N PHE A 234 -0.08 14.90 8.15
CA PHE A 234 -0.68 16.15 7.71
C PHE A 234 -2.20 16.14 7.94
N LEU A 235 -2.78 17.35 7.97
CA LEU A 235 -4.22 17.49 8.04
C LEU A 235 -4.84 17.11 6.70
N GLY A 236 -5.63 16.04 6.72
CA GLY A 236 -6.44 15.60 5.61
C GLY A 236 -7.92 15.92 5.80
N THR A 237 -8.69 15.81 4.75
CA THR A 237 -10.15 15.93 4.79
C THR A 237 -10.78 14.77 4.04
N ILE A 238 -11.68 14.04 4.68
CA ILE A 238 -12.57 13.10 3.98
C ILE A 238 -13.77 13.91 3.50
N PRO A 239 -13.95 14.08 2.16
CA PRO A 239 -15.02 14.94 1.64
C PRO A 239 -16.41 14.39 1.97
N LYS A 240 -17.36 15.28 2.17
CA LYS A 240 -18.78 14.92 2.21
C LYS A 240 -19.18 14.08 1.00
N GLY A 241 -20.08 13.13 1.19
CA GLY A 241 -20.56 12.25 0.12
C GLY A 241 -19.56 11.15 -0.29
N THR A 242 -18.36 11.06 0.35
CA THR A 242 -17.43 9.95 0.10
C THR A 242 -18.06 8.60 0.46
N TYR A 243 -18.83 8.57 1.54
CA TYR A 243 -19.57 7.39 2.02
C TYR A 243 -21.01 7.74 2.33
N GLY A 244 -21.91 6.74 2.25
CA GLY A 244 -23.31 6.91 2.61
C GLY A 244 -23.46 7.41 4.05
N GLY A 245 -24.24 8.49 4.25
CA GLY A 245 -24.49 9.11 5.55
C GLY A 245 -23.42 10.11 6.02
N ILE A 246 -22.39 10.40 5.22
CA ILE A 246 -21.38 11.41 5.53
C ILE A 246 -21.70 12.70 4.77
N ASP A 247 -22.42 13.62 5.43
CA ASP A 247 -23.00 14.83 4.82
C ASP A 247 -22.14 16.08 5.02
N ALA A 248 -21.02 15.98 5.75
CA ALA A 248 -20.07 17.05 5.99
C ALA A 248 -18.64 16.59 5.75
N ASP A 249 -17.75 17.53 5.44
CA ASP A 249 -16.32 17.29 5.39
C ASP A 249 -15.78 16.92 6.76
N VAL A 250 -14.93 15.90 6.84
CA VAL A 250 -14.39 15.41 8.11
C VAL A 250 -12.86 15.63 8.14
N PRO A 251 -12.36 16.51 9.02
CA PRO A 251 -10.93 16.72 9.19
C PRO A 251 -10.29 15.55 9.95
N VAL A 252 -9.24 14.97 9.40
CA VAL A 252 -8.60 13.76 9.91
C VAL A 252 -7.08 13.84 9.81
N ALA A 253 -6.38 12.99 10.54
CA ALA A 253 -4.96 12.77 10.31
C ALA A 253 -4.75 11.98 9.02
N ALA A 254 -3.77 12.37 8.23
CA ALA A 254 -3.42 11.71 6.97
C ALA A 254 -1.90 11.50 6.85
N VAL A 255 -1.51 10.56 6.00
CA VAL A 255 -0.14 10.30 5.57
C VAL A 255 -0.10 9.98 4.07
N THR A 256 1.06 10.12 3.44
CA THR A 256 1.26 9.64 2.07
C THR A 256 1.61 8.15 2.07
N ASN A 257 1.12 7.37 1.12
CA ASN A 257 1.58 6.00 0.93
C ASN A 257 2.86 5.95 0.11
N LEU A 258 3.67 4.92 0.32
CA LEU A 258 4.90 4.66 -0.42
C LEU A 258 4.83 3.32 -1.13
N LEU A 259 5.40 3.26 -2.34
CA LEU A 259 5.88 2.04 -2.95
C LEU A 259 7.37 1.92 -2.65
N THR A 260 7.76 0.81 -2.03
CA THR A 260 9.13 0.60 -1.55
C THR A 260 9.69 -0.72 -2.04
N VAL A 261 11.02 -0.79 -2.03
CA VAL A 261 11.83 -1.96 -2.37
C VAL A 261 12.97 -2.08 -1.37
N HIS A 262 13.64 -3.24 -1.32
CA HIS A 262 14.92 -3.36 -0.63
C HIS A 262 16.02 -2.68 -1.45
N GLU A 263 17.06 -2.13 -0.79
CA GLU A 263 18.18 -1.48 -1.48
C GLU A 263 18.92 -2.39 -2.47
N ARG A 264 18.85 -3.71 -2.28
CA ARG A 264 19.44 -4.72 -3.16
C ARG A 264 18.70 -4.90 -4.50
N MET A 265 17.53 -4.27 -4.70
CA MET A 265 16.85 -4.35 -5.97
C MET A 265 17.78 -3.82 -7.07
N ASP A 266 17.82 -4.54 -8.19
CA ASP A 266 18.60 -4.14 -9.36
C ASP A 266 18.19 -2.74 -9.85
N GLU A 267 19.18 -1.86 -10.08
CA GLU A 267 18.92 -0.47 -10.48
C GLU A 267 18.12 -0.36 -11.80
N PRO A 268 18.46 -1.10 -12.87
CA PRO A 268 17.64 -1.16 -14.06
C PRO A 268 16.18 -1.55 -13.80
N MET A 269 15.94 -2.55 -12.93
CA MET A 269 14.58 -2.99 -12.60
C MET A 269 13.82 -1.89 -11.84
N ALA A 270 14.42 -1.29 -10.82
CA ALA A 270 13.80 -0.18 -10.08
C ALA A 270 13.50 1.03 -10.99
N TYR A 271 14.39 1.34 -11.94
CA TYR A 271 14.15 2.36 -12.96
C TYR A 271 12.94 2.01 -13.83
N GLN A 272 12.87 0.78 -14.35
CA GLN A 272 11.74 0.35 -15.19
C GLN A 272 10.41 0.37 -14.44
N ILE A 273 10.39 -0.05 -13.18
CA ILE A 273 9.19 -0.01 -12.34
C ILE A 273 8.74 1.44 -12.13
N THR A 274 9.68 2.36 -11.81
CA THR A 274 9.37 3.78 -11.64
C THR A 274 8.83 4.39 -12.92
N LYS A 275 9.47 4.12 -14.05
CA LYS A 275 9.04 4.56 -15.38
C LYS A 275 7.62 4.05 -15.71
N LEU A 276 7.38 2.76 -15.52
CA LEU A 276 6.10 2.13 -15.77
C LEU A 276 4.98 2.75 -14.94
N LEU A 277 5.23 2.95 -13.63
CA LEU A 277 4.28 3.56 -12.70
C LEU A 277 3.78 4.92 -13.22
N HIS A 278 4.68 5.76 -13.73
CA HIS A 278 4.33 7.11 -14.19
C HIS A 278 3.82 7.16 -15.64
N GLU A 279 4.39 6.37 -16.54
CA GLU A 279 3.98 6.39 -17.94
C GLU A 279 2.66 5.64 -18.18
N ARG A 280 2.24 4.81 -17.23
CA ARG A 280 1.00 4.01 -17.28
C ARG A 280 0.07 4.25 -16.09
N THR A 281 0.17 5.39 -15.42
CA THR A 281 -0.70 5.72 -14.27
C THR A 281 -2.18 5.58 -14.61
N ALA A 282 -2.58 5.85 -15.84
CA ALA A 282 -3.97 5.68 -16.31
C ALA A 282 -4.50 4.26 -16.11
N ASP A 283 -3.66 3.23 -16.25
CA ASP A 283 -4.05 1.83 -16.04
C ASP A 283 -4.39 1.59 -14.55
N LEU A 284 -3.67 2.24 -13.62
CA LEU A 284 -3.97 2.18 -12.19
C LEU A 284 -5.20 3.02 -11.82
N VAL A 285 -5.41 4.16 -12.47
CA VAL A 285 -6.62 4.98 -12.28
C VAL A 285 -7.88 4.20 -12.67
N ALA A 286 -7.80 3.38 -13.71
CA ALA A 286 -8.90 2.49 -14.11
C ALA A 286 -9.19 1.41 -13.04
N VAL A 287 -8.20 1.02 -12.24
CA VAL A 287 -8.36 0.07 -11.12
C VAL A 287 -8.93 0.75 -9.88
N HIS A 288 -8.38 1.92 -9.51
CA HIS A 288 -8.82 2.63 -8.31
C HIS A 288 -8.56 4.14 -8.40
N LYS A 289 -9.58 4.94 -8.06
CA LYS A 289 -9.54 6.41 -8.13
C LYS A 289 -8.37 7.05 -7.36
N ALA A 290 -7.95 6.47 -6.25
CA ALA A 290 -6.81 7.00 -5.48
C ALA A 290 -5.53 7.15 -6.33
N ALA A 291 -5.37 6.36 -7.40
CA ALA A 291 -4.23 6.48 -8.30
C ALA A 291 -4.16 7.81 -9.06
N THR A 292 -5.23 8.62 -9.09
CA THR A 292 -5.19 9.98 -9.67
C THR A 292 -4.21 10.90 -8.96
N GLU A 293 -3.85 10.60 -7.69
CA GLU A 293 -2.87 11.35 -6.92
C GLU A 293 -1.42 11.00 -7.30
N ILE A 294 -1.18 9.90 -8.03
CA ILE A 294 0.16 9.46 -8.43
C ILE A 294 0.63 10.31 -9.61
N THR A 295 1.41 11.33 -9.31
CA THR A 295 2.01 12.23 -10.30
C THR A 295 3.51 12.29 -10.12
N LEU A 296 4.25 12.70 -11.17
CA LEU A 296 5.70 12.92 -11.06
C LEU A 296 6.06 13.91 -9.93
N LYS A 297 5.21 14.92 -9.73
CA LYS A 297 5.45 15.96 -8.72
C LYS A 297 5.19 15.45 -7.31
N SER A 298 4.10 14.72 -7.08
CA SER A 298 3.76 14.18 -5.76
C SER A 298 4.66 12.99 -5.37
N ALA A 299 5.12 12.20 -6.34
CA ALA A 299 5.85 10.97 -6.12
C ALA A 299 7.19 11.12 -5.36
N VAL A 300 7.73 12.32 -5.29
CA VAL A 300 8.99 12.61 -4.60
C VAL A 300 8.81 13.30 -3.25
N LEU A 301 7.56 13.42 -2.78
CA LEU A 301 7.22 14.12 -1.54
C LEU A 301 6.87 13.14 -0.41
N GLY A 302 7.21 13.50 0.82
CA GLY A 302 6.74 12.81 2.04
C GLY A 302 7.40 11.46 2.34
N SER A 303 8.44 11.03 1.61
CA SER A 303 9.21 9.85 2.00
C SER A 303 10.25 10.20 3.07
N PRO A 304 10.24 9.51 4.23
CA PRO A 304 11.24 9.69 5.26
C PRO A 304 12.48 8.79 5.05
N VAL A 305 12.45 7.92 4.05
CA VAL A 305 13.55 7.01 3.72
C VAL A 305 14.11 7.32 2.33
N PRO A 306 15.39 7.01 2.08
CA PRO A 306 16.02 7.32 0.81
C PRO A 306 15.29 6.70 -0.40
N PHE A 307 15.35 7.37 -1.53
CA PHE A 307 14.90 6.82 -2.80
C PHE A 307 15.91 5.81 -3.36
N HIS A 308 15.40 4.84 -4.12
CA HIS A 308 16.25 3.88 -4.82
C HIS A 308 17.01 4.57 -5.97
N PRO A 309 18.29 4.22 -6.23
CA PRO A 309 19.07 4.84 -7.32
C PRO A 309 18.37 4.80 -8.69
N GLY A 310 17.72 3.68 -9.03
CA GLY A 310 16.96 3.55 -10.27
C GLY A 310 15.77 4.52 -10.35
N ALA A 311 15.07 4.74 -9.23
CA ALA A 311 14.00 5.75 -9.17
C ALA A 311 14.56 7.17 -9.32
N LEU A 312 15.66 7.49 -8.62
CA LEU A 312 16.34 8.79 -8.74
C LEU A 312 16.76 9.08 -10.18
N ARG A 313 17.30 8.07 -10.89
CA ARG A 313 17.67 8.21 -12.30
C ARG A 313 16.49 8.61 -13.16
N TYR A 314 15.34 7.94 -13.02
CA TYR A 314 14.13 8.29 -13.76
C TYR A 314 13.64 9.71 -13.44
N TYR A 315 13.53 10.08 -12.14
CA TYR A 315 13.13 11.43 -11.75
C TYR A 315 14.06 12.51 -12.28
N LYS A 316 15.37 12.28 -12.25
CA LYS A 316 16.36 13.19 -12.84
C LYS A 316 16.15 13.37 -14.35
N GLU A 317 15.89 12.31 -15.10
CA GLU A 317 15.60 12.37 -16.55
C GLU A 317 14.32 13.19 -16.84
N LYS A 318 13.34 13.15 -15.93
CA LYS A 318 12.11 13.96 -16.02
C LYS A 318 12.26 15.37 -15.45
N GLY A 319 13.45 15.79 -15.03
CA GLY A 319 13.71 17.11 -14.46
C GLY A 319 13.13 17.31 -13.06
N ILE A 320 12.78 16.24 -12.36
CA ILE A 320 12.21 16.28 -11.01
C ILE A 320 13.34 16.24 -9.97
N LYS A 321 13.38 17.24 -9.10
CA LYS A 321 14.33 17.27 -7.97
C LYS A 321 13.77 16.50 -6.79
N VAL A 322 14.55 15.56 -6.26
CA VAL A 322 14.24 14.80 -5.04
C VAL A 322 14.99 15.44 -3.89
N ALA A 323 14.28 15.86 -2.83
CA ALA A 323 14.91 16.46 -1.67
C ALA A 323 15.85 15.45 -0.98
N GLY A 324 17.07 15.87 -0.64
CA GLY A 324 18.05 15.01 0.03
C GLY A 324 18.77 13.99 -0.87
N ALA A 325 18.49 13.94 -2.17
CA ALA A 325 19.30 13.21 -3.13
C ALA A 325 20.49 14.08 -3.57
N GLN A 326 21.70 13.64 -3.25
CA GLN A 326 22.93 14.20 -3.78
C GLN A 326 23.36 13.48 -5.04
#